data_c11a4d9fecb7e6708fbf5984b5eaaedc
#
_entry.id   c11a4d9fecb7e6708fbf5984b5eaaedc
#
_cell.length_a   1.000
_cell.length_b   1.000
_cell.length_c   1.000
_cell.angle_alpha   90.00
_cell.angle_beta   90.00
_cell.angle_gamma   90.00
#
_symmetry.space_group_name_H-M   'P 1'
#
loop_
_entity.id
_entity.type
_entity.pdbx_description
1 polymer ?
#
loop_
_entity_poly.entity_id
_entity_poly.type
_entity_poly.pdbx_seq_one_letter_code
_entity_poly.pdbx_strand_id
1 'polypeptide(L)'
;VYKRQVETVYDDESKEAKDTVLSQSPLQYGKVDKGTVVTLTVSSGKGDVATVNVYVDLPTNATESVEMTVIVDGVVDTKYSKTLVPQYNKTCTLEFTGSGTSNIVVQLDGQVYREYSINYSTLVVTQTATHEYAVPTTAPVETQPAYTEPPVTEPPYTPVQPTDATEPSEASL
;
A
#
# COMPACT_ATOMS: atom_id res chain seq x y z
N VAL A 1 -18.91 34.60 34.61
CA VAL A 1 -17.84 34.11 33.70
C VAL A 1 -18.13 34.72 32.34
N TYR A 2 -17.25 35.64 31.88
CA TYR A 2 -17.41 36.23 30.54
C TYR A 2 -16.77 35.29 29.53
N LYS A 3 -17.57 34.82 28.56
CA LYS A 3 -17.02 34.09 27.38
C LYS A 3 -16.31 35.13 26.48
N ARG A 4 -15.02 34.93 26.21
CA ARG A 4 -14.28 35.67 25.19
C ARG A 4 -14.46 34.92 23.88
N GLN A 5 -14.54 35.62 22.76
CA GLN A 5 -14.47 35.03 21.43
C GLN A 5 -13.00 34.84 21.10
N VAL A 6 -12.66 33.67 20.62
CA VAL A 6 -11.29 33.33 20.14
C VAL A 6 -11.37 33.12 18.64
N GLU A 7 -10.47 33.79 17.94
CA GLU A 7 -10.24 33.58 16.49
C GLU A 7 -8.85 32.99 16.29
N THR A 8 -8.72 32.01 15.41
CA THR A 8 -7.44 31.37 15.10
C THR A 8 -7.01 31.73 13.68
N VAL A 9 -5.78 32.24 13.57
CA VAL A 9 -5.12 32.52 12.29
C VAL A 9 -3.93 31.58 12.18
N TYR A 10 -3.82 30.87 11.05
CA TYR A 10 -2.70 29.95 10.81
C TYR A 10 -1.55 30.67 10.10
N ASP A 11 -0.34 30.43 10.59
CA ASP A 11 0.92 30.87 10.01
C ASP A 11 1.56 29.68 9.25
N ASP A 12 1.64 29.81 7.93
CA ASP A 12 2.20 28.80 7.04
C ASP A 12 3.73 28.88 6.93
N GLU A 13 4.35 29.95 7.44
CA GLU A 13 5.82 30.16 7.40
C GLU A 13 6.51 29.73 8.69
N SER A 14 5.74 29.49 9.75
CA SER A 14 6.29 29.09 11.05
C SER A 14 6.96 27.73 10.98
N LYS A 15 8.14 27.62 11.60
CA LYS A 15 8.92 26.37 11.74
C LYS A 15 8.49 25.52 12.93
N GLU A 16 7.58 26.02 13.73
CA GLU A 16 7.05 25.30 14.88
C GLU A 16 6.11 24.16 14.43
N ALA A 17 5.98 23.15 15.27
CA ALA A 17 5.08 22.05 15.02
C ALA A 17 3.64 22.56 14.80
N LYS A 18 2.90 21.85 13.94
CA LYS A 18 1.49 22.14 13.68
C LYS A 18 0.72 22.34 15.00
N ASP A 19 -0.20 23.30 15.00
CA ASP A 19 -1.07 23.66 16.12
C ASP A 19 -0.35 24.28 17.34
N THR A 20 0.95 24.61 17.21
CA THR A 20 1.66 25.41 18.23
C THR A 20 1.18 26.86 18.20
N VAL A 21 0.78 27.40 19.36
CA VAL A 21 0.40 28.81 19.48
C VAL A 21 1.67 29.66 19.48
N LEU A 22 1.84 30.47 18.44
CA LEU A 22 2.99 31.35 18.24
C LEU A 22 2.85 32.69 18.95
N SER A 23 1.65 33.23 18.89
CA SER A 23 1.34 34.53 19.54
C SER A 23 -0.15 34.68 19.81
N GLN A 24 -0.48 35.63 20.66
CA GLN A 24 -1.85 36.07 20.87
C GLN A 24 -1.97 37.58 20.87
N SER A 25 -3.10 38.07 20.40
CA SER A 25 -3.48 39.49 20.49
C SER A 25 -4.90 39.61 21.00
N PRO A 26 -5.20 40.43 22.04
CA PRO A 26 -4.26 41.15 22.90
C PRO A 26 -3.34 40.23 23.73
N LEU A 27 -2.19 40.78 24.14
CA LEU A 27 -1.24 40.04 24.98
C LEU A 27 -1.89 39.60 26.31
N GLN A 28 -1.37 38.53 26.87
CA GLN A 28 -1.78 38.01 28.16
C GLN A 28 -1.64 39.11 29.25
N TYR A 29 -2.53 39.07 30.22
CA TYR A 29 -2.63 40.05 31.31
C TYR A 29 -2.97 41.51 30.90
N GLY A 30 -3.17 41.80 29.61
CA GLY A 30 -3.64 43.10 29.14
C GLY A 30 -5.07 43.37 29.60
N LYS A 31 -5.36 44.63 29.99
CA LYS A 31 -6.72 45.08 30.23
C LYS A 31 -7.39 45.33 28.88
N VAL A 32 -8.49 44.67 28.64
CA VAL A 32 -9.26 44.81 27.39
C VAL A 32 -10.73 44.98 27.71
N ASP A 33 -11.46 45.61 26.80
CA ASP A 33 -12.90 45.82 26.93
C ASP A 33 -13.68 44.49 26.84
N LYS A 34 -14.91 44.54 27.38
CA LYS A 34 -15.82 43.41 27.29
C LYS A 34 -16.18 43.17 25.83
N GLY A 35 -16.03 41.91 25.37
CA GLY A 35 -16.34 41.53 24.00
C GLY A 35 -15.14 41.60 23.03
N THR A 36 -13.95 42.02 23.52
CA THR A 36 -12.73 41.96 22.72
C THR A 36 -12.46 40.55 22.26
N VAL A 37 -12.25 40.39 20.95
CA VAL A 37 -11.84 39.11 20.33
C VAL A 37 -10.37 38.88 20.66
N VAL A 38 -10.03 37.65 21.04
CA VAL A 38 -8.64 37.20 21.20
C VAL A 38 -8.24 36.45 19.93
N THR A 39 -7.27 36.98 19.21
CA THR A 39 -6.71 36.32 18.04
C THR A 39 -5.49 35.49 18.45
N LEU A 40 -5.47 34.22 18.12
CA LEU A 40 -4.33 33.33 18.27
C LEU A 40 -3.67 33.11 16.90
N THR A 41 -2.37 33.37 16.81
CA THR A 41 -1.58 32.95 15.66
C THR A 41 -1.02 31.55 15.97
N VAL A 42 -1.30 30.59 15.10
CA VAL A 42 -0.98 29.19 15.31
C VAL A 42 -0.18 28.68 14.12
N SER A 43 0.86 27.91 14.37
CA SER A 43 1.62 27.25 13.31
C SER A 43 0.74 26.29 12.51
N SER A 44 0.76 26.39 11.20
CA SER A 44 0.13 25.39 10.31
C SER A 44 0.99 24.14 10.14
N GLY A 45 2.27 24.19 10.57
CA GLY A 45 3.24 23.11 10.39
C GLY A 45 3.75 22.96 8.96
N LYS A 46 3.52 23.96 8.08
CA LYS A 46 3.96 23.92 6.67
C LYS A 46 5.31 24.59 6.40
N GLY A 47 5.87 25.34 7.38
CA GLY A 47 6.99 26.24 7.18
C GLY A 47 8.35 25.59 6.84
N ASP A 48 8.52 24.31 7.14
CA ASP A 48 9.76 23.58 6.80
C ASP A 48 9.44 22.33 5.97
N VAL A 49 9.45 22.48 4.66
CA VAL A 49 9.44 21.33 3.75
C VAL A 49 10.86 20.76 3.69
N ALA A 50 11.00 19.51 4.09
CA ALA A 50 12.28 18.82 4.06
C ALA A 50 12.13 17.42 3.42
N THR A 51 13.27 16.91 2.96
CA THR A 51 13.35 15.55 2.40
C THR A 51 14.13 14.66 3.35
N VAL A 52 13.56 13.49 3.65
CA VAL A 52 14.11 12.51 4.57
C VAL A 52 14.08 11.12 3.94
N ASN A 53 15.15 10.35 4.14
CA ASN A 53 15.25 8.96 3.70
C ASN A 53 14.88 8.00 4.83
N VAL A 54 13.99 7.07 4.54
CA VAL A 54 13.65 5.93 5.39
C VAL A 54 14.26 4.68 4.79
N TYR A 55 15.03 3.96 5.59
CA TYR A 55 15.67 2.71 5.18
C TYR A 55 14.86 1.55 5.75
N VAL A 56 14.35 0.70 4.87
CA VAL A 56 13.54 -0.46 5.23
C VAL A 56 14.36 -1.72 4.94
N ASP A 57 14.80 -2.42 5.98
CA ASP A 57 15.42 -3.72 5.82
C ASP A 57 14.34 -4.75 5.49
N LEU A 58 14.54 -5.50 4.41
CA LEU A 58 13.60 -6.50 3.94
C LEU A 58 13.82 -7.85 4.64
N PRO A 59 12.77 -8.69 4.75
CA PRO A 59 12.86 -9.95 5.47
C PRO A 59 13.80 -10.95 4.75
N THR A 60 14.68 -11.58 5.52
CA THR A 60 15.64 -12.57 4.98
C THR A 60 15.02 -13.94 4.71
N ASN A 61 13.82 -14.20 5.24
CA ASN A 61 13.06 -15.43 5.05
C ASN A 61 12.17 -15.41 3.80
N ALA A 62 12.02 -14.26 3.13
CA ALA A 62 11.30 -14.16 1.87
C ALA A 62 12.26 -14.48 0.70
N THR A 63 12.06 -15.61 0.05
CA THR A 63 12.86 -16.06 -1.10
C THR A 63 12.24 -15.68 -2.44
N GLU A 64 10.94 -15.37 -2.43
CA GLU A 64 10.17 -14.96 -3.60
C GLU A 64 9.93 -13.45 -3.60
N SER A 65 9.27 -12.98 -4.64
CA SER A 65 8.86 -11.57 -4.72
C SER A 65 7.80 -11.25 -3.68
N VAL A 66 7.92 -10.07 -3.07
CA VAL A 66 6.94 -9.51 -2.15
C VAL A 66 6.37 -8.21 -2.73
N GLU A 67 5.11 -7.97 -2.52
CA GLU A 67 4.47 -6.70 -2.86
C GLU A 67 4.60 -5.75 -1.68
N MET A 68 5.38 -4.68 -1.86
CA MET A 68 5.49 -3.63 -0.86
C MET A 68 4.46 -2.55 -1.11
N THR A 69 3.63 -2.29 -0.11
CA THR A 69 2.69 -1.17 -0.06
C THR A 69 3.13 -0.20 1.04
N VAL A 70 3.17 1.08 0.71
CA VAL A 70 3.52 2.15 1.65
C VAL A 70 2.30 3.02 1.90
N ILE A 71 1.99 3.25 3.17
CA ILE A 71 0.88 4.06 3.63
C ILE A 71 1.45 5.26 4.37
N VAL A 72 1.10 6.46 3.95
CA VAL A 72 1.52 7.72 4.55
C VAL A 72 0.30 8.39 5.18
N ASP A 73 0.33 8.60 6.48
CA ASP A 73 -0.77 9.21 7.24
C ASP A 73 -2.15 8.56 6.97
N GLY A 74 -2.15 7.23 6.80
CA GLY A 74 -3.34 6.42 6.53
C GLY A 74 -3.77 6.34 5.07
N VAL A 75 -3.02 6.95 4.14
CA VAL A 75 -3.31 6.92 2.70
C VAL A 75 -2.22 6.12 1.96
N VAL A 76 -2.63 5.21 1.08
CA VAL A 76 -1.69 4.44 0.25
C VAL A 76 -0.96 5.38 -0.71
N ASP A 77 0.37 5.38 -0.66
CA ASP A 77 1.21 6.11 -1.59
C ASP A 77 1.71 5.18 -2.70
N THR A 78 1.14 5.36 -3.89
CA THR A 78 1.46 4.53 -5.06
C THR A 78 2.88 4.77 -5.61
N LYS A 79 3.52 5.91 -5.28
CA LYS A 79 4.90 6.23 -5.68
C LYS A 79 5.89 5.19 -5.14
N TYR A 80 5.62 4.67 -3.94
CA TYR A 80 6.52 3.75 -3.24
C TYR A 80 6.04 2.30 -3.28
N SER A 81 4.79 2.05 -3.68
CA SER A 81 4.26 0.69 -3.81
C SER A 81 4.89 0.00 -5.00
N LYS A 82 5.56 -1.13 -4.77
CA LYS A 82 6.30 -1.89 -5.80
C LYS A 82 6.56 -3.33 -5.39
N THR A 83 6.78 -4.18 -6.37
CA THR A 83 7.25 -5.55 -6.14
C THR A 83 8.76 -5.56 -5.92
N LEU A 84 9.21 -6.26 -4.91
CA LEU A 84 10.61 -6.42 -4.52
C LEU A 84 10.96 -7.90 -4.41
N VAL A 85 12.23 -8.22 -4.63
CA VAL A 85 12.77 -9.57 -4.39
C VAL A 85 13.80 -9.45 -3.25
N PRO A 86 13.45 -9.79 -2.00
CA PRO A 86 14.31 -9.59 -0.83
C PRO A 86 15.66 -10.28 -0.92
N GLN A 87 15.74 -11.40 -1.63
CA GLN A 87 17.00 -12.10 -1.89
C GLN A 87 18.04 -11.21 -2.57
N TYR A 88 17.63 -10.30 -3.45
CA TYR A 88 18.52 -9.39 -4.18
C TYR A 88 18.54 -7.98 -3.59
N ASN A 89 17.45 -7.58 -2.94
CA ASN A 89 17.29 -6.26 -2.36
C ASN A 89 17.17 -6.40 -0.84
N LYS A 90 18.28 -6.32 -0.12
CA LYS A 90 18.26 -6.45 1.35
C LYS A 90 17.66 -5.25 2.05
N THR A 91 17.80 -4.08 1.46
CA THR A 91 17.30 -2.81 2.00
C THR A 91 16.63 -2.02 0.88
N CYS A 92 15.50 -1.39 1.19
CA CYS A 92 14.80 -0.46 0.33
C CYS A 92 14.90 0.95 0.92
N THR A 93 15.29 1.92 0.10
CA THR A 93 15.30 3.33 0.50
C THR A 93 14.05 4.02 -0.03
N LEU A 94 13.33 4.69 0.86
CA LEU A 94 12.14 5.48 0.56
C LEU A 94 12.44 6.94 0.89
N GLU A 95 12.27 7.83 -0.10
CA GLU A 95 12.51 9.26 0.05
C GLU A 95 11.19 10.00 0.21
N PHE A 96 10.95 10.58 1.38
CA PHE A 96 9.75 11.34 1.71
C PHE A 96 10.06 12.84 1.77
N THR A 97 9.21 13.64 1.16
CA THR A 97 9.26 15.10 1.23
C THR A 97 7.97 15.59 1.86
N GLY A 98 8.09 16.37 2.92
CA GLY A 98 6.93 16.88 3.65
C GLY A 98 7.31 17.92 4.69
N SER A 99 6.35 18.30 5.53
CA SER A 99 6.50 19.23 6.64
C SER A 99 5.80 18.70 7.91
N GLY A 100 6.22 19.17 9.08
CA GLY A 100 5.67 18.72 10.35
C GLY A 100 6.06 17.28 10.67
N THR A 101 5.08 16.40 10.87
CA THR A 101 5.29 14.97 11.15
C THR A 101 4.42 14.10 10.26
N SER A 102 4.93 12.95 9.84
CA SER A 102 4.17 11.92 9.11
C SER A 102 4.39 10.54 9.72
N ASN A 103 3.35 9.72 9.68
CA ASN A 103 3.40 8.32 10.06
C ASN A 103 3.44 7.47 8.79
N ILE A 104 4.42 6.58 8.73
CA ILE A 104 4.65 5.70 7.59
C ILE A 104 4.41 4.27 8.04
N VAL A 105 3.56 3.55 7.32
CA VAL A 105 3.35 2.12 7.51
C VAL A 105 3.78 1.41 6.23
N VAL A 106 4.72 0.49 6.37
CA VAL A 106 5.20 -0.38 5.29
C VAL A 106 4.56 -1.75 5.46
N GLN A 107 3.85 -2.18 4.44
CA GLN A 107 3.26 -3.51 4.36
C GLN A 107 4.00 -4.35 3.31
N LEU A 108 4.11 -5.64 3.56
CA LEU A 108 4.58 -6.64 2.60
C LEU A 108 3.47 -7.68 2.43
N ASP A 109 3.03 -7.90 1.19
CA ASP A 109 1.90 -8.78 0.85
C ASP A 109 0.67 -8.53 1.73
N GLY A 110 0.37 -7.25 2.00
CA GLY A 110 -0.74 -6.81 2.84
C GLY A 110 -0.52 -6.95 4.35
N GLN A 111 0.62 -7.51 4.81
CA GLN A 111 0.98 -7.63 6.23
C GLN A 111 1.75 -6.39 6.68
N VAL A 112 1.35 -5.77 7.80
CA VAL A 112 2.13 -4.68 8.40
C VAL A 112 3.50 -5.23 8.79
N TYR A 113 4.56 -4.58 8.30
CA TYR A 113 5.94 -5.03 8.48
C TYR A 113 6.77 -4.06 9.31
N ARG A 114 6.74 -2.77 8.96
CA ARG A 114 7.47 -1.72 9.68
C ARG A 114 6.61 -0.46 9.80
N GLU A 115 6.77 0.22 10.91
CA GLU A 115 6.12 1.51 11.12
C GLU A 115 7.17 2.54 11.52
N TYR A 116 7.04 3.76 10.98
CA TYR A 116 7.96 4.86 11.25
C TYR A 116 7.17 6.14 11.51
N SER A 117 7.78 7.03 12.30
CA SER A 117 7.38 8.42 12.41
C SER A 117 8.52 9.29 11.89
N ILE A 118 8.20 10.22 11.00
CA ILE A 118 9.13 11.20 10.45
C ILE A 118 8.79 12.56 11.05
N ASN A 119 9.80 13.25 11.58
CA ASN A 119 9.71 14.66 11.91
C ASN A 119 10.57 15.44 10.92
N TYR A 120 9.92 16.17 10.02
CA TYR A 120 10.60 16.91 8.95
C TYR A 120 11.37 18.13 9.46
N SER A 121 10.93 18.76 10.55
CA SER A 121 11.62 19.93 11.11
C SER A 121 12.94 19.56 11.78
N THR A 122 13.04 18.35 12.36
CA THR A 122 14.27 17.85 13.02
C THR A 122 15.04 16.86 12.16
N LEU A 123 14.50 16.46 11.00
CA LEU A 123 15.02 15.42 10.10
C LEU A 123 15.20 14.06 10.79
N VAL A 124 14.40 13.79 11.81
CA VAL A 124 14.48 12.56 12.60
C VAL A 124 13.47 11.55 12.08
N VAL A 125 13.96 10.33 11.80
CA VAL A 125 13.14 9.15 11.53
C VAL A 125 13.21 8.24 12.75
N THR A 126 12.06 7.89 13.29
CA THR A 126 11.93 6.96 14.40
C THR A 126 11.15 5.75 13.94
N GLN A 127 11.72 4.56 14.05
CA GLN A 127 10.96 3.33 13.85
C GLN A 127 10.09 3.09 15.08
N THR A 128 8.78 3.07 14.89
CA THR A 128 7.78 2.98 15.97
C THR A 128 7.34 1.55 16.24
N ALA A 129 7.32 0.70 15.19
CA ALA A 129 7.00 -0.71 15.34
C ALA A 129 7.73 -1.60 14.34
N THR A 130 7.91 -2.86 14.74
CA THR A 130 8.50 -3.95 13.95
C THR A 130 7.61 -5.18 14.07
N HIS A 131 7.23 -5.74 12.93
CA HIS A 131 6.46 -6.98 12.86
C HIS A 131 7.25 -8.03 12.08
N GLU A 132 7.09 -9.30 12.43
CA GLU A 132 7.68 -10.38 11.67
C GLU A 132 6.88 -10.63 10.40
N TYR A 133 7.59 -10.84 9.30
CA TYR A 133 6.96 -11.20 8.03
C TYR A 133 6.69 -12.70 7.99
N ALA A 134 5.43 -13.09 7.90
CA ALA A 134 5.03 -14.47 7.68
C ALA A 134 4.98 -14.76 6.17
N VAL A 135 5.87 -15.63 5.70
CA VAL A 135 5.87 -16.05 4.30
C VAL A 135 4.50 -16.67 3.96
N PRO A 136 3.77 -16.15 2.95
CA PRO A 136 2.51 -16.74 2.54
C PRO A 136 2.72 -18.21 2.16
N THR A 137 2.10 -19.12 2.88
CA THR A 137 2.09 -20.53 2.52
C THR A 137 1.16 -20.65 1.33
N THR A 138 1.70 -20.92 0.13
CA THR A 138 0.85 -21.34 -0.99
C THR A 138 0.14 -22.60 -0.53
N ALA A 139 -1.17 -22.52 -0.36
CA ALA A 139 -1.97 -23.72 -0.10
C ALA A 139 -1.63 -24.72 -1.22
N PRO A 140 -1.45 -26.01 -0.90
CA PRO A 140 -1.24 -27.02 -1.92
C PRO A 140 -2.33 -26.82 -2.98
N VAL A 141 -1.94 -26.61 -4.23
CA VAL A 141 -2.89 -26.64 -5.35
C VAL A 141 -3.56 -27.98 -5.23
N GLU A 142 -4.86 -28.00 -4.86
CA GLU A 142 -5.65 -29.22 -4.95
C GLU A 142 -5.47 -29.72 -6.38
N THR A 143 -4.66 -30.75 -6.54
CA THR A 143 -4.56 -31.46 -7.80
C THR A 143 -5.95 -31.96 -8.09
N GLN A 144 -6.66 -31.28 -8.99
CA GLN A 144 -7.94 -31.69 -9.50
C GLN A 144 -7.79 -33.17 -9.86
N PRO A 145 -8.63 -34.06 -9.28
CA PRO A 145 -8.51 -35.49 -9.59
C PRO A 145 -8.52 -35.65 -11.11
N ALA A 146 -7.56 -36.46 -11.60
CA ALA A 146 -7.41 -36.73 -13.00
C ALA A 146 -8.78 -37.12 -13.56
N TYR A 147 -9.24 -36.35 -14.55
CA TYR A 147 -10.47 -36.68 -15.27
C TYR A 147 -10.24 -38.03 -15.94
N THR A 148 -10.80 -39.09 -15.37
CA THR A 148 -10.89 -40.39 -16.00
C THR A 148 -11.97 -40.29 -17.06
N GLU A 149 -11.54 -40.24 -18.30
CA GLU A 149 -12.44 -40.33 -19.45
C GLU A 149 -13.32 -41.59 -19.31
N PRO A 150 -14.64 -41.48 -19.41
CA PRO A 150 -15.49 -42.67 -19.35
C PRO A 150 -15.13 -43.62 -20.50
N PRO A 151 -15.17 -44.96 -20.29
CA PRO A 151 -14.81 -45.91 -21.33
C PRO A 151 -15.67 -45.69 -22.57
N VAL A 152 -15.00 -45.46 -23.70
CA VAL A 152 -15.65 -45.35 -25.01
C VAL A 152 -16.23 -46.72 -25.31
N THR A 153 -17.55 -46.86 -25.20
CA THR A 153 -18.25 -48.02 -25.73
C THR A 153 -18.36 -47.86 -27.23
N GLU A 154 -17.52 -48.56 -27.96
CA GLU A 154 -17.67 -48.70 -29.44
C GLU A 154 -19.04 -49.31 -29.73
N PRO A 155 -19.80 -48.72 -30.64
CA PRO A 155 -21.04 -49.37 -31.12
C PRO A 155 -20.71 -50.71 -31.80
N PRO A 156 -21.58 -51.73 -31.65
CA PRO A 156 -21.32 -53.04 -32.21
C PRO A 156 -21.13 -52.98 -33.73
N TYR A 157 -19.99 -53.47 -34.19
CA TYR A 157 -19.66 -53.60 -35.59
C TYR A 157 -20.65 -54.57 -36.29
N THR A 158 -21.49 -54.04 -37.16
CA THR A 158 -22.34 -54.86 -38.03
C THR A 158 -21.56 -55.18 -39.29
N PRO A 159 -21.22 -56.44 -39.56
CA PRO A 159 -20.53 -56.79 -40.80
C PRO A 159 -21.48 -56.59 -42.00
N VAL A 160 -21.05 -55.75 -42.93
CA VAL A 160 -21.74 -55.58 -44.22
C VAL A 160 -21.38 -56.76 -45.09
N GLN A 161 -22.37 -57.57 -45.44
CA GLN A 161 -22.21 -58.66 -46.43
C GLN A 161 -21.87 -58.06 -47.83
N PRO A 162 -20.90 -58.64 -48.58
CA PRO A 162 -20.66 -58.21 -49.92
C PRO A 162 -21.80 -58.64 -50.83
N THR A 163 -22.46 -57.72 -51.47
CA THR A 163 -23.40 -57.95 -52.52
C THR A 163 -22.60 -58.36 -53.78
N ASP A 164 -22.95 -59.54 -54.31
CA ASP A 164 -22.50 -60.17 -55.48
C ASP A 164 -22.58 -59.20 -56.71
N ALA A 165 -21.43 -59.03 -57.34
CA ALA A 165 -21.31 -58.24 -58.56
C ALA A 165 -21.78 -59.09 -59.75
N THR A 166 -22.92 -58.76 -60.25
CA THR A 166 -23.41 -59.29 -61.52
C THR A 166 -22.65 -58.61 -62.68
N GLU A 167 -21.96 -59.35 -63.39
CA GLU A 167 -21.26 -59.05 -64.64
C GLU A 167 -22.21 -58.50 -65.71
N PRO A 168 -21.92 -57.44 -66.44
CA PRO A 168 -22.62 -57.14 -67.70
C PRO A 168 -21.91 -57.79 -68.92
N SER A 169 -22.66 -58.60 -69.59
CA SER A 169 -22.47 -59.17 -70.86
C SER A 169 -22.08 -58.18 -71.98
N GLU A 170 -21.14 -58.62 -72.82
CA GLU A 170 -20.80 -58.01 -74.11
C GLU A 170 -21.99 -57.79 -75.00
N ALA A 171 -21.96 -56.79 -75.80
CA ALA A 171 -22.50 -56.76 -77.18
C ALA A 171 -21.85 -55.63 -77.99
N SER A 172 -21.15 -56.06 -78.98
CA SER A 172 -20.66 -55.44 -80.20
C SER A 172 -21.58 -54.39 -80.83
N LEU A 173 -21.09 -53.39 -81.38
CA LEU A 173 -20.93 -52.96 -82.76
C LEU A 173 -20.37 -51.55 -82.84
#